data_f438b690eb97083c5d7677b19a14016d
#
_entry.id   f438b690eb97083c5d7677b19a14016d
#
_cell.length_a   1.000
_cell.length_b   1.000
_cell.length_c   1.000
_cell.angle_alpha   90.00
_cell.angle_beta   90.00
_cell.angle_gamma   90.00
#
_symmetry.space_group_name_H-M   'P 1'
#
loop_
_entity.id
_entity.type
_entity.pdbx_description
1 polymer ?
#
loop_
_entity_poly.entity_id
_entity_poly.type
_entity_poly.pdbx_seq_one_letter_code
_entity_poly.pdbx_strand_id
1 'polypeptide(L)'
;MRFSSAIIALALLAVALPAAAAPYPAPQAVEIPSGAATLHAQLFKPEGNGPFPVVIALHGCGGLSGHTEPVQVRYRDWAEELLKDGKAVLFPDSYGSRELGPQCHVKERRITARRERVADILAARQWLMQQAWAAQDRITLLGWA
;
A
#
# COMPACT_ATOMS: atom_id res chain seq x y z
N MET A 1 -9.83 75.42 -3.51
CA MET A 1 -9.08 74.35 -4.15
C MET A 1 -9.23 73.10 -3.31
N ARG A 2 -9.97 72.06 -3.79
CA ARG A 2 -10.18 70.78 -3.10
C ARG A 2 -9.38 69.73 -3.84
N PHE A 3 -8.37 69.15 -3.20
CA PHE A 3 -7.61 68.05 -3.75
C PHE A 3 -8.31 66.74 -3.34
N SER A 4 -8.86 66.03 -4.32
CA SER A 4 -9.40 64.68 -4.13
C SER A 4 -8.23 63.65 -4.27
N SER A 5 -7.89 63.02 -3.14
CA SER A 5 -6.95 61.88 -3.14
C SER A 5 -7.69 60.63 -3.54
N ALA A 6 -7.36 60.11 -4.72
CA ALA A 6 -7.81 58.78 -5.18
C ALA A 6 -6.91 57.71 -4.56
N ILE A 7 -7.48 56.85 -3.72
CA ILE A 7 -6.81 55.67 -3.16
C ILE A 7 -6.97 54.53 -4.19
N ILE A 8 -5.87 54.13 -4.81
CA ILE A 8 -5.80 52.97 -5.70
C ILE A 8 -5.62 51.74 -4.81
N ALA A 9 -6.69 50.92 -4.65
CA ALA A 9 -6.60 49.64 -3.97
C ALA A 9 -6.01 48.59 -4.93
N LEU A 10 -4.78 48.17 -4.63
CA LEU A 10 -4.10 47.09 -5.36
C LEU A 10 -4.64 45.74 -4.84
N ALA A 11 -5.49 45.08 -5.59
CA ALA A 11 -5.96 43.74 -5.27
C ALA A 11 -4.87 42.70 -5.61
N LEU A 12 -4.24 42.13 -4.59
CA LEU A 12 -3.33 40.97 -4.75
C LEU A 12 -4.15 39.73 -5.07
N LEU A 13 -4.10 39.28 -6.31
CA LEU A 13 -4.66 38.01 -6.74
C LEU A 13 -3.70 36.90 -6.26
N ALA A 14 -4.07 36.17 -5.21
CA ALA A 14 -3.33 35.00 -4.76
C ALA A 14 -3.59 33.86 -5.76
N VAL A 15 -2.62 33.57 -6.63
CA VAL A 15 -2.65 32.37 -7.48
C VAL A 15 -2.33 31.16 -6.61
N ALA A 16 -3.34 30.34 -6.31
CA ALA A 16 -3.14 29.04 -5.69
C ALA A 16 -2.45 28.11 -6.71
N LEU A 17 -1.20 27.77 -6.47
CA LEU A 17 -0.48 26.75 -7.24
C LEU A 17 -1.14 25.39 -6.93
N PRO A 18 -1.47 24.57 -7.96
CA PRO A 18 -1.94 23.22 -7.70
C PRO A 18 -0.84 22.44 -6.97
N ALA A 19 -1.19 21.83 -5.84
CA ALA A 19 -0.29 20.91 -5.16
C ALA A 19 0.04 19.76 -6.13
N ALA A 20 1.33 19.56 -6.41
CA ALA A 20 1.76 18.43 -7.22
C ALA A 20 1.31 17.15 -6.49
N ALA A 21 0.50 16.32 -7.18
CA ALA A 21 0.12 15.01 -6.66
C ALA A 21 1.40 14.21 -6.37
N ALA A 22 1.46 13.55 -5.20
CA ALA A 22 2.58 12.68 -4.89
C ALA A 22 2.71 11.62 -6.00
N PRO A 23 3.94 11.30 -6.45
CA PRO A 23 4.14 10.38 -7.59
C PRO A 23 3.62 8.97 -7.31
N TYR A 24 3.44 8.59 -6.03
CA TYR A 24 2.92 7.30 -5.60
C TYR A 24 1.86 7.48 -4.50
N PRO A 25 0.80 6.65 -4.50
CA PRO A 25 -0.17 6.65 -3.41
C PRO A 25 0.51 6.20 -2.10
N ALA A 26 0.19 6.88 -1.01
CA ALA A 26 0.66 6.47 0.30
C ALA A 26 -0.05 5.19 0.73
N PRO A 27 0.70 4.13 1.13
CA PRO A 27 0.10 2.92 1.66
C PRO A 27 -0.51 3.16 3.05
N GLN A 28 -1.54 2.39 3.36
CA GLN A 28 -2.10 2.28 4.70
C GLN A 28 -1.50 1.05 5.38
N ALA A 29 -0.87 1.24 6.53
CA ALA A 29 -0.43 0.13 7.36
C ALA A 29 -1.67 -0.55 7.97
N VAL A 30 -1.74 -1.88 7.85
CA VAL A 30 -2.80 -2.70 8.44
C VAL A 30 -2.21 -3.87 9.21
N GLU A 31 -2.90 -4.27 10.26
CA GLU A 31 -2.53 -5.42 11.08
C GLU A 31 -3.59 -6.52 10.89
N ILE A 32 -3.12 -7.72 10.60
CA ILE A 32 -3.97 -8.86 10.27
C ILE A 32 -3.68 -9.97 11.29
N PRO A 33 -4.69 -10.43 12.05
CA PRO A 33 -4.50 -11.58 12.93
C PRO A 33 -4.11 -12.84 12.12
N SER A 34 -3.00 -13.48 12.51
CA SER A 34 -2.49 -14.70 11.86
C SER A 34 -2.08 -15.73 12.93
N GLY A 35 -3.04 -16.46 13.44
CA GLY A 35 -2.85 -17.38 14.54
C GLY A 35 -2.42 -16.64 15.81
N ALA A 36 -1.26 -17.00 16.38
CA ALA A 36 -0.69 -16.35 17.58
C ALA A 36 0.14 -15.10 17.23
N ALA A 37 0.30 -14.75 15.95
CA ALA A 37 1.10 -13.62 15.48
C ALA A 37 0.23 -12.56 14.82
N THR A 38 0.76 -11.34 14.76
CA THR A 38 0.21 -10.25 13.94
C THR A 38 1.00 -10.17 12.63
N LEU A 39 0.29 -10.26 11.52
CA LEU A 39 0.85 -10.05 10.19
C LEU A 39 0.68 -8.58 9.83
N HIS A 40 1.78 -7.86 9.73
CA HIS A 40 1.78 -6.49 9.21
C HIS A 40 1.64 -6.52 7.70
N ALA A 41 0.85 -5.60 7.15
CA ALA A 41 0.68 -5.47 5.72
C ALA A 41 0.55 -4.00 5.30
N GLN A 42 0.81 -3.73 4.02
CA GLN A 42 0.63 -2.43 3.41
C GLN A 42 -0.50 -2.50 2.39
N LEU A 43 -1.52 -1.67 2.57
CA LEU A 43 -2.70 -1.60 1.73
C LEU A 43 -2.66 -0.35 0.84
N PHE A 44 -2.74 -0.55 -0.46
CA PHE A 44 -3.04 0.49 -1.45
C PHE A 44 -4.47 0.29 -1.90
N LYS A 45 -5.32 1.29 -1.72
CA LYS A 45 -6.74 1.20 -2.03
C LYS A 45 -7.16 2.34 -2.95
N PRO A 46 -7.97 2.10 -4.01
CA PRO A 46 -8.56 3.16 -4.79
C PRO A 46 -9.44 4.07 -3.94
N GLU A 47 -9.64 5.31 -4.37
CA GLU A 47 -10.62 6.19 -3.75
C GLU A 47 -12.05 5.67 -3.94
N GLY A 48 -12.93 5.99 -3.00
CA GLY A 48 -14.33 5.58 -3.02
C GLY A 48 -14.64 4.39 -2.11
N ASN A 49 -15.86 3.90 -2.23
CA ASN A 49 -16.44 2.92 -1.30
C ASN A 49 -16.27 1.46 -1.76
N GLY A 50 -15.93 1.22 -3.04
CA GLY A 50 -15.86 -0.11 -3.60
C GLY A 50 -17.23 -0.73 -3.94
N PRO A 51 -17.37 -2.07 -3.97
CA PRO A 51 -16.32 -3.04 -3.68
C PRO A 51 -15.27 -3.16 -4.80
N PHE A 52 -14.00 -3.17 -4.43
CA PHE A 52 -12.88 -3.25 -5.35
C PHE A 52 -12.37 -4.69 -5.49
N PRO A 53 -11.96 -5.13 -6.70
CA PRO A 53 -11.11 -6.32 -6.83
C PRO A 53 -9.83 -6.14 -6.04
N VAL A 54 -9.32 -7.21 -5.44
CA VAL A 54 -8.12 -7.15 -4.61
C VAL A 54 -7.03 -8.07 -5.11
N VAL A 55 -5.81 -7.58 -5.13
CA VAL A 55 -4.60 -8.37 -5.37
C VAL A 55 -3.85 -8.53 -4.04
N ILE A 56 -3.69 -9.76 -3.56
CA ILE A 56 -2.74 -10.06 -2.49
C ILE A 56 -1.38 -10.24 -3.16
N ALA A 57 -0.46 -9.33 -2.90
CA ALA A 57 0.82 -9.23 -3.57
C ALA A 57 1.96 -9.66 -2.64
N LEU A 58 2.69 -10.71 -3.03
CA LEU A 58 3.68 -11.38 -2.19
C LEU A 58 5.09 -10.97 -2.59
N HIS A 59 5.80 -10.30 -1.70
CA HIS A 59 7.19 -9.89 -1.93
C HIS A 59 8.13 -11.09 -2.17
N GLY A 60 9.21 -10.87 -2.90
CA GLY A 60 10.28 -11.85 -3.12
C GLY A 60 11.19 -12.02 -1.89
N CYS A 61 12.32 -12.72 -2.09
CA CYS A 61 13.27 -13.01 -1.01
C CYS A 61 13.92 -11.77 -0.39
N GLY A 62 13.89 -10.62 -1.07
CA GLY A 62 14.40 -9.34 -0.57
C GLY A 62 13.54 -8.67 0.51
N GLY A 63 12.33 -9.20 0.79
CA GLY A 63 11.38 -8.59 1.71
C GLY A 63 10.51 -7.53 1.05
N LEU A 64 9.59 -6.97 1.84
CA LEU A 64 8.66 -5.92 1.39
C LEU A 64 9.28 -4.53 1.47
N SER A 65 9.91 -4.21 2.60
CA SER A 65 10.40 -2.87 2.91
C SER A 65 11.65 -2.49 2.12
N GLY A 66 11.75 -1.22 1.74
CA GLY A 66 12.97 -0.58 1.29
C GLY A 66 13.84 -0.11 2.46
N HIS A 67 14.90 0.65 2.19
CA HIS A 67 15.78 1.21 3.23
C HIS A 67 15.05 2.22 4.14
N THR A 68 14.26 3.09 3.53
CA THR A 68 13.52 4.17 4.22
C THR A 68 12.02 4.10 4.00
N GLU A 69 11.58 3.19 3.13
CA GLU A 69 10.20 3.12 2.69
C GLU A 69 9.54 1.81 3.14
N PRO A 70 8.26 1.85 3.54
CA PRO A 70 7.54 0.65 3.97
C PRO A 70 7.36 -0.38 2.85
N VAL A 71 7.44 0.08 1.58
CA VAL A 71 7.32 -0.76 0.39
C VAL A 71 8.38 -0.38 -0.62
N GLN A 72 9.13 -1.36 -1.13
CA GLN A 72 10.14 -1.13 -2.17
C GLN A 72 9.52 -0.51 -3.43
N VAL A 73 10.29 0.33 -4.13
CA VAL A 73 9.85 1.08 -5.33
C VAL A 73 9.15 0.17 -6.34
N ARG A 74 9.75 -0.96 -6.69
CA ARG A 74 9.17 -1.91 -7.67
C ARG A 74 7.77 -2.41 -7.30
N TYR A 75 7.48 -2.58 -5.99
CA TYR A 75 6.16 -3.02 -5.54
C TYR A 75 5.17 -1.86 -5.55
N ARG A 76 5.65 -0.63 -5.28
CA ARG A 76 4.83 0.58 -5.43
C ARG A 76 4.45 0.84 -6.88
N ASP A 77 5.37 0.66 -7.83
CA ASP A 77 5.08 0.81 -9.25
C ASP A 77 3.98 -0.16 -9.69
N TRP A 78 4.04 -1.42 -9.23
CA TRP A 78 2.97 -2.38 -9.47
C TRP A 78 1.65 -2.01 -8.78
N ALA A 79 1.70 -1.50 -7.56
CA ALA A 79 0.50 -1.03 -6.86
C ALA A 79 -0.15 0.13 -7.62
N GLU A 80 0.65 1.08 -8.13
CA GLU A 80 0.15 2.19 -8.94
C GLU A 80 -0.57 1.71 -10.20
N GLU A 81 0.02 0.80 -10.96
CA GLU A 81 -0.61 0.24 -12.16
C GLU A 81 -1.92 -0.50 -11.84
N LEU A 82 -1.93 -1.28 -10.76
CA LEU A 82 -3.13 -2.00 -10.34
C LEU A 82 -4.22 -1.04 -9.82
N LEU A 83 -3.84 0.05 -9.17
CA LEU A 83 -4.77 1.11 -8.75
C LEU A 83 -5.41 1.82 -9.93
N LYS A 84 -4.65 2.10 -11.00
CA LYS A 84 -5.18 2.66 -12.27
C LYS A 84 -6.25 1.75 -12.89
N ASP A 85 -6.09 0.44 -12.71
CA ASP A 85 -7.07 -0.57 -13.10
C ASP A 85 -8.24 -0.72 -12.09
N GLY A 86 -8.33 0.13 -11.09
CA GLY A 86 -9.38 0.09 -10.06
C GLY A 86 -9.26 -1.08 -9.08
N LYS A 87 -8.09 -1.68 -8.94
CA LYS A 87 -7.82 -2.80 -8.01
C LYS A 87 -7.16 -2.29 -6.74
N ALA A 88 -7.56 -2.79 -5.59
CA ALA A 88 -6.81 -2.62 -4.35
C ALA A 88 -5.66 -3.64 -4.29
N VAL A 89 -4.56 -3.28 -3.62
CA VAL A 89 -3.39 -4.16 -3.48
C VAL A 89 -3.01 -4.26 -2.01
N LEU A 90 -2.95 -5.49 -1.51
CA LEU A 90 -2.54 -5.79 -0.15
C LEU A 90 -1.20 -6.53 -0.20
N PHE A 91 -0.18 -5.96 0.44
CA PHE A 91 1.15 -6.54 0.57
C PHE A 91 1.38 -7.06 2.00
N PRO A 92 1.16 -8.34 2.29
CA PRO A 92 1.56 -8.93 3.56
C PRO A 92 3.08 -8.97 3.68
N ASP A 93 3.63 -8.52 4.82
CA ASP A 93 5.06 -8.59 5.11
C ASP A 93 5.39 -9.84 5.92
N SER A 94 5.59 -10.94 5.23
CA SER A 94 5.92 -12.21 5.87
C SER A 94 7.22 -12.20 6.68
N TYR A 95 8.17 -11.34 6.30
CA TYR A 95 9.48 -11.28 6.96
C TYR A 95 9.52 -10.22 8.06
N GLY A 96 9.11 -8.99 7.76
CA GLY A 96 9.10 -7.91 8.75
C GLY A 96 8.18 -8.20 9.93
N SER A 97 7.03 -8.84 9.71
CA SER A 97 6.12 -9.29 10.80
C SER A 97 6.77 -10.26 11.79
N ARG A 98 7.91 -10.82 11.43
CA ARG A 98 8.68 -11.78 12.25
C ARG A 98 10.09 -11.28 12.56
N GLU A 99 10.31 -9.98 12.42
CA GLU A 99 11.60 -9.30 12.65
C GLU A 99 12.75 -9.90 11.83
N LEU A 100 12.41 -10.34 10.60
CA LEU A 100 13.38 -10.91 9.67
C LEU A 100 13.73 -9.90 8.59
N GLY A 101 15.01 -9.78 8.29
CA GLY A 101 15.51 -9.06 7.11
C GLY A 101 15.39 -9.89 5.82
N PRO A 102 16.05 -9.46 4.74
CA PRO A 102 16.09 -10.17 3.47
C PRO A 102 16.56 -11.61 3.61
N GLN A 103 15.92 -12.54 2.89
CA GLN A 103 16.16 -13.98 2.98
C GLN A 103 16.84 -14.57 1.73
N CYS A 104 17.29 -13.74 0.77
CA CYS A 104 17.87 -14.23 -0.50
C CYS A 104 19.08 -15.12 -0.31
N HIS A 105 19.93 -14.82 0.67
CA HIS A 105 21.18 -15.55 0.93
C HIS A 105 21.12 -16.44 2.18
N VAL A 106 19.93 -16.58 2.79
CA VAL A 106 19.73 -17.44 3.95
C VAL A 106 19.50 -18.88 3.49
N LYS A 107 20.42 -19.78 3.87
CA LYS A 107 20.36 -21.21 3.51
C LYS A 107 19.25 -21.93 4.27
N GLU A 108 19.18 -21.73 5.58
CA GLU A 108 18.16 -22.34 6.46
C GLU A 108 17.09 -21.30 6.81
N ARG A 109 16.04 -21.24 6.00
CA ARG A 109 14.98 -20.27 6.17
C ARG A 109 13.97 -20.75 7.22
N ARG A 110 13.71 -19.92 8.22
CA ARG A 110 12.65 -20.15 9.19
C ARG A 110 11.25 -19.96 8.57
N ILE A 111 11.16 -19.15 7.52
CA ILE A 111 9.93 -18.83 6.81
C ILE A 111 9.98 -19.46 5.43
N THR A 112 9.06 -20.36 5.16
CA THR A 112 9.00 -21.12 3.92
C THR A 112 7.79 -20.73 3.08
N ALA A 113 7.91 -20.89 1.76
CA ALA A 113 6.82 -20.62 0.83
C ALA A 113 5.64 -21.58 1.03
N ARG A 114 5.88 -22.77 1.59
CA ARG A 114 4.86 -23.83 1.70
C ARG A 114 4.06 -23.79 3.00
N ARG A 115 4.55 -23.18 4.05
CA ARG A 115 3.89 -23.14 5.36
C ARG A 115 3.55 -21.72 5.78
N GLU A 116 4.52 -20.97 6.23
CA GLU A 116 4.30 -19.66 6.85
C GLU A 116 3.71 -18.68 5.84
N ARG A 117 4.23 -18.64 4.60
CA ARG A 117 3.70 -17.72 3.59
C ARG A 117 2.32 -18.12 3.08
N VAL A 118 1.99 -19.40 3.05
CA VAL A 118 0.61 -19.86 2.77
C VAL A 118 -0.31 -19.44 3.91
N ALA A 119 0.10 -19.60 5.17
CA ALA A 119 -0.69 -19.14 6.31
C ALA A 119 -0.94 -17.63 6.27
N ASP A 120 0.06 -16.83 5.89
CA ASP A 120 -0.07 -15.38 5.72
C ASP A 120 -1.08 -15.02 4.63
N ILE A 121 -1.07 -15.74 3.50
CA ILE A 121 -2.05 -15.55 2.41
C ILE A 121 -3.47 -15.84 2.91
N LEU A 122 -3.64 -16.94 3.62
CA LEU A 122 -4.96 -17.34 4.14
C LEU A 122 -5.48 -16.33 5.17
N ALA A 123 -4.62 -15.84 6.06
CA ALA A 123 -4.96 -14.80 7.01
C ALA A 123 -5.33 -13.49 6.30
N ALA A 124 -4.54 -13.06 5.31
CA ALA A 124 -4.83 -11.89 4.51
C ALA A 124 -6.17 -12.01 3.77
N ARG A 125 -6.44 -13.17 3.17
CA ARG A 125 -7.73 -13.43 2.51
C ARG A 125 -8.88 -13.38 3.49
N GLN A 126 -8.75 -14.02 4.65
CA GLN A 126 -9.80 -14.02 5.68
C GLN A 126 -10.09 -12.60 6.19
N TRP A 127 -9.06 -11.79 6.38
CA TRP A 127 -9.21 -10.38 6.75
C TRP A 127 -9.95 -9.59 5.66
N LEU A 128 -9.60 -9.77 4.39
CA LEU A 128 -10.27 -9.14 3.25
C LEU A 128 -11.75 -9.51 3.14
N MET A 129 -12.11 -10.76 3.47
CA MET A 129 -13.52 -11.21 3.48
C MET A 129 -14.40 -10.46 4.51
N GLN A 130 -13.80 -9.74 5.44
CA GLN A 130 -14.49 -8.92 6.44
C GLN A 130 -14.56 -7.44 6.05
N GLN A 131 -13.94 -7.06 4.92
CA GLN A 131 -13.89 -5.67 4.47
C GLN A 131 -15.03 -5.38 3.48
N ALA A 132 -15.94 -4.47 3.83
CA ALA A 132 -17.06 -4.09 2.96
C ALA A 132 -16.61 -3.50 1.61
N TRP A 133 -15.41 -2.90 1.56
CA TRP A 133 -14.84 -2.31 0.36
C TRP A 133 -14.17 -3.33 -0.58
N ALA A 134 -13.98 -4.59 -0.16
CA ALA A 134 -13.33 -5.63 -0.96
C ALA A 134 -14.37 -6.50 -1.68
N ALA A 135 -14.18 -6.70 -2.98
CA ALA A 135 -14.96 -7.66 -3.76
C ALA A 135 -14.48 -9.08 -3.43
N GLN A 136 -15.20 -9.75 -2.54
CA GLN A 136 -14.81 -11.03 -1.93
C GLN A 136 -14.66 -12.17 -2.92
N ASP A 137 -15.35 -12.10 -4.05
CA ASP A 137 -15.31 -13.05 -5.19
C ASP A 137 -14.19 -12.72 -6.21
N ARG A 138 -13.51 -11.59 -6.04
CA ARG A 138 -12.47 -11.09 -6.96
C ARG A 138 -11.16 -10.82 -6.23
N ILE A 139 -10.67 -11.80 -5.46
CA ILE A 139 -9.37 -11.78 -4.79
C ILE A 139 -8.40 -12.65 -5.58
N THR A 140 -7.28 -12.07 -6.02
CA THR A 140 -6.24 -12.74 -6.80
C THR A 140 -4.88 -12.66 -6.09
N LEU A 141 -3.93 -13.50 -6.52
CA LEU A 141 -2.58 -13.53 -5.99
C LEU A 141 -1.59 -13.08 -7.05
N LEU A 142 -0.60 -12.30 -6.62
CA LEU A 142 0.57 -11.93 -7.40
C LEU A 142 1.82 -12.17 -6.55
N GLY A 143 2.89 -12.71 -7.12
CA GLY A 143 4.10 -13.00 -6.37
C GLY A 143 5.38 -12.75 -7.17
N TRP A 144 6.43 -12.38 -6.45
CA TRP A 144 7.79 -12.25 -6.97
C TRP A 144 8.72 -13.27 -6.31
N ALA A 145 9.69 -13.77 -7.10
CA ALA A 145 10.74 -14.67 -6.63
C ALA A 145 12.05 -13.90 -6.39
#